data_192317715047dc9df7f3c971b7b324fc
#
_entry.id   192317715047dc9df7f3c971b7b324fc
#
_cell.length_a   1.000
_cell.length_b   1.000
_cell.length_c   1.000
_cell.angle_alpha   90.00
_cell.angle_beta   90.00
_cell.angle_gamma   90.00
#
_symmetry.space_group_name_H-M   'P 1'
#
loop_
_entity.id
_entity.type
_entity.pdbx_description
1 polymer ?
#
loop_
_entity_poly.entity_id
_entity_poly.type
_entity_poly.pdbx_seq_one_letter_code
_entity_poly.pdbx_strand_id
1 'polypeptide(L)'
;MAVITATTNNTPNYTLGIDIGSTTVKIAILDESHQILFADYERHFANIQETLASLLSKAIDKLGEMTVHPVITGSGGLALANHLEVPFVQEVIAVSSSLQELAPKTDVAIELGGEDAKIIYFEGGNIEQRMNGICAGGTGSFIDQMASLLQTDATGPVSYTHLTLP
;
A
#
# COMPACT_ATOMS: atom_id res chain seq x y z
N MET A 1 -5.65 -13.59 -20.96
CA MET A 1 -6.63 -13.65 -19.86
C MET A 1 -5.94 -14.38 -18.73
N ALA A 2 -5.39 -13.63 -17.74
CA ALA A 2 -4.69 -14.23 -16.62
C ALA A 2 -5.72 -14.90 -15.69
N VAL A 3 -5.53 -16.18 -15.39
CA VAL A 3 -6.44 -16.93 -14.51
C VAL A 3 -5.80 -16.95 -13.12
N ILE A 4 -6.44 -16.26 -12.17
CA ILE A 4 -6.14 -16.39 -10.75
C ILE A 4 -7.01 -17.54 -10.24
N THR A 5 -6.42 -18.70 -9.95
CA THR A 5 -7.11 -19.85 -9.39
C THR A 5 -6.76 -20.00 -7.91
N ALA A 6 -7.78 -20.02 -7.05
CA ALA A 6 -7.64 -20.44 -5.67
C ALA A 6 -7.81 -21.97 -5.60
N THR A 7 -6.74 -22.72 -5.33
CA THR A 7 -6.82 -24.17 -5.12
C THR A 7 -6.02 -24.59 -3.90
N THR A 8 -6.63 -25.46 -3.11
CA THR A 8 -6.03 -26.20 -2.01
C THR A 8 -5.27 -27.40 -2.59
N ASN A 9 -3.96 -27.49 -2.36
CA ASN A 9 -3.09 -28.63 -2.11
C ASN A 9 -1.71 -28.50 -2.79
N ASN A 10 -0.67 -28.35 -1.99
CA ASN A 10 0.76 -28.58 -2.29
C ASN A 10 1.41 -27.69 -3.37
N THR A 11 0.82 -26.56 -3.72
CA THR A 11 1.50 -25.48 -4.46
C THR A 11 2.10 -24.49 -3.46
N PRO A 12 3.25 -23.86 -3.76
CA PRO A 12 3.80 -22.80 -2.90
C PRO A 12 2.73 -21.77 -2.54
N ASN A 13 2.65 -21.46 -1.26
CA ASN A 13 1.58 -20.59 -0.72
C ASN A 13 2.01 -19.13 -0.82
N TYR A 14 1.79 -18.51 -1.99
CA TYR A 14 2.09 -17.09 -2.18
C TYR A 14 0.92 -16.22 -1.74
N THR A 15 1.22 -15.13 -1.05
CA THR A 15 0.23 -14.12 -0.68
C THR A 15 0.35 -12.91 -1.58
N LEU A 16 -0.77 -12.45 -2.13
CA LEU A 16 -0.88 -11.21 -2.89
C LEU A 16 -1.60 -10.15 -2.06
N GLY A 17 -0.86 -9.20 -1.52
CA GLY A 17 -1.44 -8.00 -0.90
C GLY A 17 -1.78 -6.96 -1.97
N ILE A 18 -2.98 -6.38 -1.89
CA ILE A 18 -3.46 -5.31 -2.77
C ILE A 18 -3.92 -4.15 -1.90
N ASP A 19 -3.29 -2.99 -2.01
CA ASP A 19 -3.71 -1.76 -1.34
C ASP A 19 -4.30 -0.78 -2.36
N ILE A 20 -5.59 -0.46 -2.18
CA ILE A 20 -6.30 0.51 -3.01
C ILE A 20 -6.52 1.78 -2.20
N GLY A 21 -5.57 2.68 -2.31
CA GLY A 21 -5.65 4.00 -1.69
C GLY A 21 -6.47 4.99 -2.50
N SER A 22 -6.58 6.22 -2.02
CA SER A 22 -7.31 7.31 -2.70
C SER A 22 -6.68 7.73 -4.03
N THR A 23 -5.37 7.58 -4.19
CA THR A 23 -4.62 8.03 -5.37
C THR A 23 -3.84 6.95 -6.08
N THR A 24 -3.50 5.86 -5.40
CA THR A 24 -2.60 4.80 -5.88
C THR A 24 -3.19 3.42 -5.65
N VAL A 25 -2.84 2.49 -6.54
CA VAL A 25 -2.93 1.04 -6.30
C VAL A 25 -1.53 0.52 -6.07
N LYS A 26 -1.35 -0.33 -5.05
CA LYS A 26 -0.10 -0.99 -4.73
C LYS A 26 -0.33 -2.49 -4.65
N ILE A 27 0.65 -3.27 -5.06
CA ILE A 27 0.65 -4.72 -4.88
C ILE A 27 1.96 -5.19 -4.28
N ALA A 28 1.89 -6.26 -3.48
CA ALA A 28 3.05 -6.99 -3.00
C ALA A 28 2.76 -8.50 -3.05
N ILE A 29 3.72 -9.27 -3.55
CA ILE A 29 3.67 -10.73 -3.57
C ILE A 29 4.74 -11.25 -2.63
N LEU A 30 4.33 -12.07 -1.66
CA LEU A 30 5.18 -12.66 -0.64
C LEU A 30 5.18 -14.18 -0.76
N ASP A 31 6.32 -14.79 -0.42
CA ASP A 31 6.42 -16.23 -0.23
C ASP A 31 5.99 -16.66 1.19
N GLU A 32 6.07 -17.97 1.46
CA GLU A 32 5.73 -18.55 2.77
C GLU A 32 6.62 -18.07 3.93
N SER A 33 7.81 -17.53 3.60
CA SER A 33 8.74 -16.95 4.58
C SER A 33 8.54 -15.44 4.75
N HIS A 34 7.45 -14.89 4.21
CA HIS A 34 7.14 -13.46 4.17
C HIS A 34 8.19 -12.60 3.45
N GLN A 35 8.99 -13.21 2.56
CA GLN A 35 9.92 -12.47 1.71
C GLN A 35 9.16 -11.84 0.54
N ILE A 36 9.41 -10.57 0.28
CA ILE A 36 8.80 -9.85 -0.85
C ILE A 36 9.48 -10.30 -2.15
N LEU A 37 8.74 -11.00 -3.00
CA LEU A 37 9.17 -11.43 -4.32
C LEU A 37 8.96 -10.35 -5.37
N PHE A 38 7.87 -9.61 -5.22
CA PHE A 38 7.49 -8.51 -6.09
C PHE A 38 6.75 -7.44 -5.29
N ALA A 39 7.04 -6.17 -5.54
CA ALA A 39 6.24 -5.04 -5.08
C ALA A 39 6.32 -3.93 -6.12
N ASP A 40 5.20 -3.30 -6.40
CA ASP A 40 5.10 -2.14 -7.28
C ASP A 40 3.84 -1.33 -6.98
N TYR A 41 3.79 -0.09 -7.44
CA TYR A 41 2.63 0.77 -7.31
C TYR A 41 2.47 1.71 -8.50
N GLU A 42 1.22 2.09 -8.76
CA GLU A 42 0.87 3.07 -9.80
C GLU A 42 -0.24 4.01 -9.33
N ARG A 43 -0.25 5.22 -9.87
CA ARG A 43 -1.40 6.13 -9.73
C ARG A 43 -2.55 5.66 -10.59
N HIS A 44 -3.75 5.58 -10.03
CA HIS A 44 -4.90 5.04 -10.75
C HIS A 44 -5.72 6.10 -11.51
N PHE A 45 -5.60 7.37 -11.21
CA PHE A 45 -6.36 8.44 -11.88
C PHE A 45 -7.85 8.08 -12.06
N ALA A 46 -8.47 7.52 -11.01
CA ALA A 46 -9.81 6.95 -10.99
C ALA A 46 -10.01 5.65 -11.82
N ASN A 47 -8.96 5.06 -12.39
CA ASN A 47 -8.97 3.87 -13.25
C ASN A 47 -8.40 2.65 -12.53
N ILE A 48 -8.98 2.31 -11.37
CA ILE A 48 -8.45 1.30 -10.44
C ILE A 48 -8.27 -0.07 -11.11
N GLN A 49 -9.25 -0.50 -11.90
CA GLN A 49 -9.24 -1.84 -12.53
C GLN A 49 -8.10 -2.00 -13.55
N GLU A 50 -7.90 -1.01 -14.41
CA GLU A 50 -6.83 -1.03 -15.40
C GLU A 50 -5.46 -0.94 -14.73
N THR A 51 -5.33 -0.10 -13.70
CA THR A 51 -4.09 0.05 -12.94
C THR A 51 -3.74 -1.25 -12.23
N LEU A 52 -4.71 -1.92 -11.58
CA LEU A 52 -4.47 -3.22 -10.96
C LEU A 52 -4.09 -4.28 -12.00
N ALA A 53 -4.76 -4.32 -13.14
CA ALA A 53 -4.42 -5.24 -14.22
C ALA A 53 -3.01 -5.02 -14.77
N SER A 54 -2.57 -3.74 -14.91
CA SER A 54 -1.21 -3.37 -15.29
C SER A 54 -0.18 -3.92 -14.29
N LEU A 55 -0.39 -3.67 -13.00
CA LEU A 55 0.51 -4.15 -11.93
C LEU A 55 0.59 -5.69 -11.89
N LEU A 56 -0.53 -6.37 -12.02
CA LEU A 56 -0.56 -7.84 -12.08
C LEU A 56 0.16 -8.38 -13.31
N SER A 57 0.02 -7.73 -14.47
CA SER A 57 0.77 -8.12 -15.68
C SER A 57 2.26 -7.99 -15.48
N LYS A 58 2.75 -6.89 -14.89
CA LYS A 58 4.17 -6.73 -14.55
C LYS A 58 4.68 -7.82 -13.58
N ALA A 59 3.85 -8.21 -12.60
CA ALA A 59 4.21 -9.28 -11.69
C ALA A 59 4.36 -10.62 -12.42
N ILE A 60 3.41 -10.96 -13.33
CA ILE A 60 3.45 -12.16 -14.15
C ILE A 60 4.67 -12.16 -15.08
N ASP A 61 4.97 -11.03 -15.72
CA ASP A 61 6.15 -10.90 -16.59
C ASP A 61 7.46 -11.15 -15.84
N LYS A 62 7.51 -10.76 -14.55
CA LYS A 62 8.70 -10.93 -13.72
C LYS A 62 8.82 -12.29 -13.05
N LEU A 63 7.71 -12.85 -12.55
CA LEU A 63 7.71 -14.05 -11.71
C LEU A 63 7.17 -15.29 -12.43
N GLY A 64 6.54 -15.11 -13.60
CA GLY A 64 5.78 -16.16 -14.28
C GLY A 64 4.38 -16.34 -13.70
N GLU A 65 3.63 -17.31 -14.25
CA GLU A 65 2.31 -17.66 -13.75
C GLU A 65 2.43 -18.39 -12.41
N MET A 66 1.61 -17.98 -11.43
CA MET A 66 1.59 -18.58 -10.09
C MET A 66 0.19 -18.54 -9.48
N THR A 67 -0.04 -19.39 -8.51
CA THR A 67 -1.25 -19.36 -7.68
C THR A 67 -0.97 -18.51 -6.45
N VAL A 68 -1.84 -17.54 -6.16
CA VAL A 68 -1.69 -16.63 -5.02
C VAL A 68 -2.97 -16.59 -4.19
N HIS A 69 -2.85 -16.25 -2.92
CA HIS A 69 -3.96 -15.93 -2.01
C HIS A 69 -4.07 -14.39 -1.91
N PRO A 70 -5.08 -13.77 -2.56
CA PRO A 70 -5.23 -12.33 -2.53
C PRO A 70 -5.85 -11.86 -1.22
N VAL A 71 -5.37 -10.73 -0.72
CA VAL A 71 -5.93 -9.96 0.40
C VAL A 71 -5.95 -8.50 0.00
N ILE A 72 -7.06 -7.81 0.23
CA ILE A 72 -7.24 -6.41 -0.16
C ILE A 72 -7.28 -5.53 1.08
N THR A 73 -6.67 -4.37 0.99
CA THR A 73 -6.73 -3.27 1.97
C THR A 73 -6.90 -1.93 1.24
N GLY A 74 -6.90 -0.84 1.99
CA GLY A 74 -7.01 0.51 1.45
C GLY A 74 -8.43 1.06 1.46
N SER A 75 -8.54 2.38 1.51
CA SER A 75 -9.82 3.10 1.62
C SER A 75 -10.78 2.83 0.45
N GLY A 76 -10.24 2.55 -0.75
CA GLY A 76 -11.00 2.16 -1.96
C GLY A 76 -11.20 0.65 -2.11
N GLY A 77 -10.61 -0.19 -1.26
CA GLY A 77 -10.49 -1.63 -1.48
C GLY A 77 -11.74 -2.45 -1.16
N LEU A 78 -12.60 -1.98 -0.24
CA LEU A 78 -13.72 -2.79 0.28
C LEU A 78 -14.71 -3.23 -0.80
N ALA A 79 -15.06 -2.34 -1.73
CA ALA A 79 -15.99 -2.65 -2.81
C ALA A 79 -15.42 -3.71 -3.76
N LEU A 80 -14.14 -3.63 -4.08
CA LEU A 80 -13.45 -4.60 -4.92
C LEU A 80 -13.31 -5.95 -4.21
N ALA A 81 -12.96 -5.97 -2.92
CA ALA A 81 -12.87 -7.18 -2.13
C ALA A 81 -14.20 -7.94 -2.09
N ASN A 82 -15.30 -7.23 -1.88
CA ASN A 82 -16.65 -7.80 -1.93
C ASN A 82 -17.01 -8.34 -3.33
N HIS A 83 -16.64 -7.61 -4.39
CA HIS A 83 -16.92 -8.03 -5.77
C HIS A 83 -16.14 -9.29 -6.18
N LEU A 84 -14.90 -9.40 -5.72
CA LEU A 84 -14.02 -10.54 -6.00
C LEU A 84 -14.16 -11.70 -4.99
N GLU A 85 -14.98 -11.52 -3.95
CA GLU A 85 -15.14 -12.49 -2.85
C GLU A 85 -13.81 -12.85 -2.16
N VAL A 86 -12.91 -11.85 -2.00
CA VAL A 86 -11.62 -12.02 -1.33
C VAL A 86 -11.58 -11.29 0.00
N PRO A 87 -10.72 -11.72 0.95
CA PRO A 87 -10.59 -11.09 2.26
C PRO A 87 -10.23 -9.60 2.15
N PHE A 88 -10.87 -8.78 3.00
CA PHE A 88 -10.52 -7.38 3.22
C PHE A 88 -9.96 -7.18 4.62
N VAL A 89 -8.86 -6.45 4.73
CA VAL A 89 -8.21 -6.07 5.99
C VAL A 89 -8.18 -4.56 6.09
N GLN A 90 -8.56 -4.01 7.23
CA GLN A 90 -8.45 -2.57 7.48
C GLN A 90 -6.99 -2.11 7.47
N GLU A 91 -6.72 -0.91 6.95
CA GLU A 91 -5.36 -0.35 6.82
C GLU A 91 -4.57 -0.38 8.13
N VAL A 92 -5.19 0.06 9.25
CA VAL A 92 -4.53 0.05 10.55
C VAL A 92 -4.08 -1.35 10.98
N ILE A 93 -4.87 -2.37 10.67
CA ILE A 93 -4.52 -3.76 10.98
C ILE A 93 -3.39 -4.24 10.06
N ALA A 94 -3.47 -3.93 8.76
CA ALA A 94 -2.43 -4.29 7.79
C ALA A 94 -1.07 -3.66 8.15
N VAL A 95 -1.05 -2.35 8.44
CA VAL A 95 0.16 -1.63 8.86
C VAL A 95 0.71 -2.19 10.18
N SER A 96 -0.16 -2.39 11.17
CA SER A 96 0.26 -2.91 12.47
C SER A 96 0.85 -4.31 12.39
N SER A 97 0.22 -5.20 11.61
CA SER A 97 0.72 -6.57 11.42
C SER A 97 2.07 -6.56 10.70
N SER A 98 2.23 -5.71 9.67
CA SER A 98 3.49 -5.57 8.95
C SER A 98 4.62 -5.06 9.84
N LEU A 99 4.33 -4.08 10.71
CA LEU A 99 5.34 -3.53 11.63
C LEU A 99 5.70 -4.52 12.75
N GLN A 100 4.76 -5.28 13.26
CA GLN A 100 5.04 -6.34 14.23
C GLN A 100 5.98 -7.40 13.67
N GLU A 101 5.86 -7.73 12.39
CA GLU A 101 6.70 -8.71 11.71
C GLU A 101 8.07 -8.11 11.32
N LEU A 102 8.07 -6.97 10.63
CA LEU A 102 9.28 -6.41 10.01
C LEU A 102 10.07 -5.47 10.93
N ALA A 103 9.41 -4.84 11.89
CA ALA A 103 10.00 -3.86 12.80
C ALA A 103 9.38 -3.94 14.21
N PRO A 104 9.53 -5.07 14.94
CA PRO A 104 8.81 -5.33 16.19
C PRO A 104 9.16 -4.39 17.36
N LYS A 105 10.17 -3.54 17.20
CA LYS A 105 10.58 -2.53 18.19
C LYS A 105 10.01 -1.13 17.88
N THR A 106 9.06 -1.03 16.95
CA THR A 106 8.44 0.24 16.60
C THR A 106 7.46 0.66 17.70
N ASP A 107 7.66 1.84 18.27
CA ASP A 107 6.73 2.44 19.22
C ASP A 107 5.70 3.34 18.53
N VAL A 108 6.08 3.96 17.41
CA VAL A 108 5.26 4.91 16.68
C VAL A 108 5.45 4.72 15.16
N ALA A 109 4.35 4.69 14.43
CA ALA A 109 4.37 4.74 12.97
C ALA A 109 3.64 6.01 12.49
N ILE A 110 4.19 6.64 11.45
CA ILE A 110 3.55 7.76 10.76
C ILE A 110 3.29 7.31 9.33
N GLU A 111 2.02 7.25 8.96
CA GLU A 111 1.55 6.94 7.62
C GLU A 111 1.16 8.24 6.91
N LEU A 112 1.74 8.49 5.74
CA LEU A 112 1.41 9.62 4.89
C LEU A 112 0.71 9.10 3.65
N GLY A 113 -0.62 9.14 3.65
CA GLY A 113 -1.46 8.82 2.52
C GLY A 113 -1.52 9.94 1.47
N GLY A 114 -2.27 9.72 0.38
CA GLY A 114 -2.53 10.75 -0.62
C GLY A 114 -3.34 11.91 -0.08
N GLU A 115 -4.35 11.64 0.75
CA GLU A 115 -5.32 12.63 1.24
C GLU A 115 -5.35 12.73 2.78
N ASP A 116 -4.81 11.74 3.48
CA ASP A 116 -4.77 11.70 4.94
C ASP A 116 -3.34 11.46 5.45
N ALA A 117 -3.16 11.76 6.73
CA ALA A 117 -1.95 11.41 7.49
C ALA A 117 -2.40 10.78 8.80
N LYS A 118 -1.79 9.67 9.16
CA LYS A 118 -2.12 8.90 10.36
C LYS A 118 -0.88 8.73 11.22
N ILE A 119 -1.05 8.80 12.53
CA ILE A 119 -0.03 8.40 13.49
C ILE A 119 -0.58 7.23 14.31
N ILE A 120 0.20 6.18 14.42
CA ILE A 120 -0.16 4.94 15.09
C ILE A 120 0.83 4.72 16.23
N TYR A 121 0.33 4.60 17.45
CA TYR A 121 1.11 4.31 18.65
C TYR A 121 0.95 2.84 19.02
N PHE A 122 2.07 2.21 19.37
CA PHE A 122 2.12 0.83 19.86
C PHE A 122 2.57 0.85 21.33
N GLU A 123 1.62 0.82 22.25
CA GLU A 123 1.92 0.91 23.67
C GLU A 123 1.26 -0.25 24.44
N GLY A 124 2.08 -1.06 25.11
CA GLY A 124 1.59 -2.13 26.00
C GLY A 124 0.69 -3.16 25.33
N GLY A 125 0.85 -3.40 24.02
CA GLY A 125 0.00 -4.32 23.25
C GLY A 125 -1.29 -3.66 22.73
N ASN A 126 -1.51 -2.38 23.01
CA ASN A 126 -2.61 -1.61 22.45
C ASN A 126 -2.16 -0.83 21.22
N ILE A 127 -3.09 -0.64 20.28
CA ILE A 127 -2.89 0.16 19.09
C ILE A 127 -3.81 1.37 19.19
N GLU A 128 -3.24 2.57 19.26
CA GLU A 128 -3.99 3.83 19.19
C GLU A 128 -3.66 4.52 17.88
N GLN A 129 -4.69 4.86 17.10
CA GLN A 129 -4.55 5.60 15.86
C GLN A 129 -5.15 6.99 16.00
N ARG A 130 -4.43 7.99 15.51
CA ARG A 130 -4.93 9.36 15.31
C ARG A 130 -4.71 9.76 13.86
N MET A 131 -5.68 10.48 13.31
CA MET A 131 -5.66 10.94 11.93
C MET A 131 -5.83 12.47 11.90
N ASN A 132 -5.22 13.12 10.90
CA ASN A 132 -5.46 14.55 10.66
C ASN A 132 -6.94 14.78 10.31
N GLY A 133 -7.60 15.69 11.03
CA GLY A 133 -9.07 15.81 11.00
C GLY A 133 -9.66 16.67 9.88
N ILE A 134 -8.93 17.58 9.23
CA ILE A 134 -9.57 18.64 8.43
C ILE A 134 -8.81 19.05 7.16
N CYS A 135 -7.56 18.68 6.98
CA CYS A 135 -6.73 19.27 5.92
C CYS A 135 -5.77 18.26 5.31
N ALA A 136 -5.66 18.30 3.98
CA ALA A 136 -4.63 17.55 3.24
C ALA A 136 -3.19 18.07 3.49
N GLY A 137 -3.00 19.06 4.35
CA GLY A 137 -1.70 19.57 4.75
C GLY A 137 -0.83 18.49 5.39
N GLY A 138 0.38 18.29 4.88
CA GLY A 138 1.28 17.24 5.32
C GLY A 138 1.01 15.86 4.69
N THR A 139 0.11 15.78 3.73
CA THR A 139 -0.18 14.56 2.98
C THR A 139 0.53 14.51 1.64
N GLY A 140 0.48 13.36 0.94
CA GLY A 140 1.05 13.19 -0.39
C GLY A 140 0.51 14.20 -1.40
N SER A 141 -0.78 14.51 -1.37
CA SER A 141 -1.38 15.53 -2.25
C SER A 141 -0.81 16.93 -2.05
N PHE A 142 -0.46 17.30 -0.82
CA PHE A 142 0.22 18.57 -0.55
C PHE A 142 1.63 18.58 -1.15
N ILE A 143 2.37 17.48 -0.98
CA ILE A 143 3.73 17.33 -1.56
C ILE A 143 3.66 17.44 -3.08
N ASP A 144 2.69 16.79 -3.73
CA ASP A 144 2.49 16.84 -5.17
C ASP A 144 2.13 18.24 -5.67
N GLN A 145 1.29 18.96 -4.94
CA GLN A 145 0.95 20.36 -5.27
C GLN A 145 2.17 21.25 -5.19
N MET A 146 3.00 21.10 -4.15
CA MET A 146 4.24 21.87 -4.01
C MET A 146 5.25 21.52 -5.12
N ALA A 147 5.40 20.23 -5.43
CA ALA A 147 6.25 19.79 -6.51
C ALA A 147 5.81 20.39 -7.86
N SER A 148 4.50 20.41 -8.14
CA SER A 148 3.94 21.01 -9.34
C SER A 148 4.21 22.53 -9.42
N LEU A 149 4.03 23.26 -8.31
CA LEU A 149 4.34 24.69 -8.24
C LEU A 149 5.82 25.00 -8.48
N LEU A 150 6.71 24.10 -8.02
CA LEU A 150 8.16 24.22 -8.19
C LEU A 150 8.66 23.61 -9.51
N GLN A 151 7.76 23.12 -10.37
CA GLN A 151 8.07 22.44 -11.63
C GLN A 151 9.07 21.28 -11.47
N THR A 152 8.87 20.46 -10.43
CA THR A 152 9.68 19.30 -10.09
C THR A 152 8.78 18.11 -9.75
N ASP A 153 9.36 16.98 -9.40
CA ASP A 153 8.66 15.84 -8.82
C ASP A 153 8.63 15.90 -7.27
N ALA A 154 8.04 14.91 -6.62
CA ALA A 154 7.92 14.87 -5.16
C ALA A 154 9.28 14.81 -4.41
N THR A 155 10.38 14.47 -5.08
CA THR A 155 11.72 14.44 -4.48
C THR A 155 12.34 15.83 -4.39
N GLY A 156 11.94 16.75 -5.27
CA GLY A 156 12.43 18.12 -5.32
C GLY A 156 12.18 18.91 -4.03
N PRO A 157 10.93 18.98 -3.49
CA PRO A 157 10.66 19.66 -2.23
C PRO A 157 11.47 19.11 -1.05
N VAL A 158 11.68 17.78 -0.98
CA VAL A 158 12.50 17.14 0.05
C VAL A 158 13.96 17.56 -0.04
N SER A 159 14.53 17.56 -1.24
CA SER A 159 15.92 18.03 -1.46
C SER A 159 16.08 19.50 -1.10
N TYR A 160 15.07 20.33 -1.40
CA TYR A 160 15.11 21.76 -1.07
C TYR A 160 15.10 22.03 0.44
N THR A 161 14.30 21.28 1.20
CA THR A 161 14.27 21.37 2.68
C THR A 161 15.61 21.00 3.31
N HIS A 162 16.33 20.03 2.79
CA HIS A 162 17.65 19.64 3.27
C HIS A 162 18.74 20.67 3.01
N LEU A 163 18.56 21.53 2.00
CA LEU A 163 19.50 22.60 1.64
C LEU A 163 19.27 23.92 2.40
N THR A 164 18.07 24.12 2.97
CA THR A 164 17.64 25.40 3.55
C THR A 164 17.52 25.39 5.07
N LEU A 165 17.64 24.26 5.74
CA LEU A 165 17.68 24.17 7.20
C LEU A 165 19.15 24.29 7.69
N PRO A 166 19.44 25.24 8.60
CA PRO A 166 20.77 25.40 9.17
C PRO A 166 21.20 24.22 10.02
#